data_571f0d7467fcdb3c1778bb2ccdf76924
#
_entry.id   571f0d7467fcdb3c1778bb2ccdf76924
#
_cell.length_a   1.000
_cell.length_b   1.000
_cell.length_c   1.000
_cell.angle_alpha   90.00
_cell.angle_beta   90.00
_cell.angle_gamma   90.00
#
_symmetry.space_group_name_H-M   'P 1'
#
loop_
_entity.id
_entity.type
_entity.pdbx_description
1 polymer ?
#
loop_
_entity_poly.entity_id
_entity_poly.type
_entity_poly.pdbx_seq_one_letter_code
_entity_poly.pdbx_strand_id
1 'polypeptide(L)'
;ALPIFFNDSKLIKKITKKEIDKIAIFIGFSTWKKYIRNYFKEYEILFVDKNIDVKTLSSILIKYGKYDISVFIWGYKISDENVRLLKNKNIKINYVEDGFIRSVELGATKCPPLSLCIDNKAAYFDSTKKTALEDLLNNYNFEKDPSLIPRASSIISKIIENNISKYNSAPIKDVSKIYGKKDRYRVLVIGQVEDDASIKYGYKGHITNNDLVKLAAAENPTAQIIYKPHPDVLNGYRKYYSDPRDVANICLVLKENISLASAFQTIDHVYTITSLSGFEAILRGIKVTTLGDAFYSNWGLTDDRQNNIRKKRK
;
A
#
# COMPACT_ATOMS: atom_id res chain seq x y z
N ALA A 1 26.63 -1.95 14.41
CA ALA A 1 25.90 -1.22 15.46
C ALA A 1 25.44 0.10 14.89
N LEU A 2 24.13 0.23 14.62
CA LEU A 2 23.56 1.53 14.27
C LEU A 2 23.39 2.30 15.59
N PRO A 3 23.85 3.55 15.67
CA PRO A 3 23.69 4.32 16.88
C PRO A 3 22.21 4.50 17.19
N ILE A 4 21.84 4.19 18.40
CA ILE A 4 20.62 4.71 19.01
C ILE A 4 20.79 6.22 18.95
N PHE A 5 20.02 6.91 18.09
CA PHE A 5 20.10 8.36 17.98
C PHE A 5 19.52 8.97 19.25
N PHE A 6 20.35 9.04 20.29
CA PHE A 6 20.11 9.90 21.43
C PHE A 6 20.54 11.32 21.10
N ASN A 7 19.67 12.23 21.41
CA ASN A 7 19.94 13.60 21.81
C ASN A 7 20.29 14.62 20.73
N ASP A 8 19.28 15.38 20.42
CA ASP A 8 19.47 16.83 20.34
C ASP A 8 18.77 17.49 21.54
N SER A 9 19.42 17.37 22.70
CA SER A 9 18.96 17.95 23.95
C SER A 9 18.93 19.50 23.94
N LYS A 10 19.47 20.12 22.90
CA LYS A 10 19.47 21.58 22.74
C LYS A 10 18.21 22.14 22.03
N LEU A 11 17.50 21.33 21.23
CA LEU A 11 16.26 21.78 20.60
C LEU A 11 15.03 21.67 21.51
N ILE A 12 15.10 20.81 22.53
CA ILE A 12 13.99 20.54 23.46
C ILE A 12 13.80 21.68 24.49
N LYS A 13 14.79 22.52 24.70
CA LYS A 13 14.73 23.61 25.69
C LYS A 13 13.88 24.82 25.31
N LYS A 14 13.28 24.88 24.14
CA LYS A 14 12.48 26.03 23.67
C LYS A 14 10.99 25.73 23.38
N ILE A 15 10.54 24.51 23.59
CA ILE A 15 9.10 24.18 23.54
C ILE A 15 8.64 24.11 25.01
N THR A 16 7.73 25.00 25.37
CA THR A 16 7.03 25.01 26.67
C THR A 16 6.73 23.59 27.11
N LYS A 17 7.15 23.23 28.35
CA LYS A 17 6.95 21.95 29.02
C LYS A 17 5.49 21.49 28.95
N LYS A 18 5.10 20.88 27.86
CA LYS A 18 4.00 19.95 27.86
C LYS A 18 4.60 18.65 28.40
N GLU A 19 4.14 18.17 29.53
CA GLU A 19 4.52 16.85 30.01
C GLU A 19 4.15 15.86 28.92
N ILE A 20 5.16 15.29 28.24
CA ILE A 20 4.96 14.23 27.26
C ILE A 20 4.91 12.93 28.05
N ASP A 21 3.73 12.38 28.19
CA ASP A 21 3.45 11.13 28.90
C ASP A 21 3.31 9.93 27.94
N LYS A 22 3.47 10.17 26.63
CA LYS A 22 3.33 9.14 25.58
C LYS A 22 4.64 8.92 24.85
N ILE A 23 5.01 7.65 24.73
CA ILE A 23 6.21 7.22 23.98
C ILE A 23 5.76 6.45 22.74
N ALA A 24 6.26 6.84 21.56
CA ALA A 24 6.12 6.09 20.34
C ALA A 24 7.44 5.41 19.97
N ILE A 25 7.46 4.09 19.92
CA ILE A 25 8.62 3.30 19.48
C ILE A 25 8.39 2.89 18.05
N PHE A 26 9.20 3.42 17.11
CA PHE A 26 9.14 3.14 15.69
C PHE A 26 10.15 2.08 15.29
N ILE A 27 9.68 0.90 14.86
CA ILE A 27 10.52 -0.26 14.52
C ILE A 27 10.50 -0.45 12.98
N GLY A 28 11.70 -0.65 12.41
CA GLY A 28 11.85 -0.93 10.97
C GLY A 28 11.71 0.29 10.05
N PHE A 29 11.73 1.48 10.61
CA PHE A 29 11.74 2.72 9.84
C PHE A 29 13.16 3.06 9.38
N SER A 30 13.33 3.30 8.08
CA SER A 30 14.61 3.75 7.52
C SER A 30 14.98 5.15 8.03
N THR A 31 16.26 5.48 8.07
CA THR A 31 16.77 6.77 8.57
C THR A 31 16.14 8.00 7.90
N TRP A 32 15.81 7.90 6.61
CA TRP A 32 15.15 8.97 5.87
C TRP A 32 13.70 9.21 6.30
N LYS A 33 13.07 8.28 7.04
CA LYS A 33 11.69 8.38 7.51
C LYS A 33 11.52 9.25 8.75
N LYS A 34 12.51 10.09 9.08
CA LYS A 34 12.44 11.04 10.22
C LYS A 34 11.29 12.04 10.13
N TYR A 35 10.78 12.31 8.93
CA TYR A 35 9.60 13.16 8.71
C TYR A 35 8.37 12.66 9.50
N ILE A 36 8.34 11.39 9.90
CA ILE A 36 7.24 10.79 10.66
C ILE A 36 6.93 11.58 11.95
N ARG A 37 7.92 12.28 12.50
CA ARG A 37 7.76 13.14 13.69
C ARG A 37 6.68 14.19 13.51
N ASN A 38 6.45 14.63 12.28
CA ASN A 38 5.46 15.67 11.98
C ASN A 38 4.01 15.15 12.14
N TYR A 39 3.80 13.83 12.10
CA TYR A 39 2.50 13.19 12.25
C TYR A 39 2.19 12.79 13.69
N PHE A 40 3.18 12.76 14.59
CA PHE A 40 3.08 12.22 15.95
C PHE A 40 3.60 13.22 16.98
N LYS A 41 3.09 14.46 16.92
CA LYS A 41 3.55 15.57 17.76
C LYS A 41 3.25 15.38 19.25
N GLU A 42 2.30 14.51 19.60
CA GLU A 42 1.91 14.17 20.96
C GLU A 42 2.79 13.12 21.63
N TYR A 43 3.74 12.53 20.88
CA TYR A 43 4.64 11.49 21.37
C TYR A 43 6.09 11.96 21.46
N GLU A 44 6.80 11.48 22.46
CA GLU A 44 8.26 11.33 22.37
C GLU A 44 8.58 10.11 21.50
N ILE A 45 9.47 10.27 20.51
CA ILE A 45 9.68 9.28 19.46
C ILE A 45 11.05 8.63 19.61
N LEU A 46 11.05 7.29 19.68
CA LEU A 46 12.23 6.45 19.64
C LEU A 46 12.24 5.63 18.34
N PHE A 47 13.33 5.73 17.57
CA PHE A 47 13.56 4.87 16.41
C PHE A 47 14.41 3.67 16.78
N VAL A 48 13.97 2.49 16.40
CA VAL A 48 14.60 1.21 16.73
C VAL A 48 14.79 0.40 15.43
N ASP A 49 15.94 -0.28 15.33
CA ASP A 49 16.21 -1.14 14.17
C ASP A 49 15.27 -2.35 14.13
N LYS A 50 14.96 -2.82 12.92
CA LYS A 50 14.10 -4.01 12.70
C LYS A 50 14.69 -5.30 13.29
N ASN A 51 16.02 -5.37 13.43
CA ASN A 51 16.75 -6.53 13.94
C ASN A 51 17.04 -6.43 15.45
N ILE A 52 16.35 -5.51 16.18
CA ILE A 52 16.49 -5.42 17.62
C ILE A 52 16.26 -6.77 18.28
N ASP A 53 17.14 -7.16 19.20
CA ASP A 53 16.95 -8.37 20.00
C ASP A 53 15.94 -8.15 21.13
N VAL A 54 15.39 -9.26 21.63
CA VAL A 54 14.33 -9.26 22.65
C VAL A 54 14.79 -8.63 23.96
N LYS A 55 16.05 -8.84 24.36
CA LYS A 55 16.60 -8.29 25.63
C LYS A 55 16.69 -6.77 25.56
N THR A 56 17.21 -6.25 24.46
CA THR A 56 17.32 -4.81 24.23
C THR A 56 15.94 -4.16 24.17
N LEU A 57 14.98 -4.75 23.44
CA LEU A 57 13.61 -4.21 23.40
C LEU A 57 12.97 -4.25 24.79
N SER A 58 13.13 -5.35 25.54
CA SER A 58 12.62 -5.45 26.92
C SER A 58 13.21 -4.38 27.83
N SER A 59 14.50 -4.10 27.72
CA SER A 59 15.18 -3.05 28.50
C SER A 59 14.62 -1.66 28.18
N ILE A 60 14.32 -1.37 26.90
CA ILE A 60 13.67 -0.13 26.50
C ILE A 60 12.28 -0.02 27.12
N LEU A 61 11.48 -1.09 27.05
CA LEU A 61 10.14 -1.10 27.63
C LEU A 61 10.15 -0.89 29.15
N ILE A 62 11.12 -1.46 29.85
CA ILE A 62 11.29 -1.25 31.29
C ILE A 62 11.69 0.21 31.58
N LYS A 63 12.67 0.73 30.87
CA LYS A 63 13.16 2.12 31.05
C LYS A 63 12.03 3.15 30.90
N TYR A 64 11.14 2.92 29.97
CA TYR A 64 10.03 3.85 29.65
C TYR A 64 8.69 3.40 30.23
N GLY A 65 8.66 2.36 31.08
CA GLY A 65 7.43 1.73 31.57
C GLY A 65 6.50 2.60 32.39
N LYS A 66 6.93 3.80 32.81
CA LYS A 66 6.08 4.81 33.46
C LYS A 66 5.24 5.64 32.49
N TYR A 67 5.50 5.54 31.18
CA TYR A 67 4.81 6.27 30.12
C TYR A 67 3.81 5.37 29.40
N ASP A 68 2.84 5.98 28.73
CA ASP A 68 1.96 5.27 27.77
C ASP A 68 2.75 4.95 26.50
N ILE A 69 3.13 3.67 26.34
CA ILE A 69 3.95 3.21 25.22
C ILE A 69 3.07 2.67 24.10
N SER A 70 3.26 3.21 22.90
CA SER A 70 2.74 2.63 21.66
C SER A 70 3.88 2.26 20.73
N VAL A 71 3.81 1.06 20.15
CA VAL A 71 4.78 0.58 19.16
C VAL A 71 4.20 0.70 17.77
N PHE A 72 4.98 1.27 16.85
CA PHE A 72 4.65 1.45 15.45
C PHE A 72 5.66 0.66 14.61
N ILE A 73 5.19 -0.28 13.82
CA ILE A 73 6.01 -1.20 13.03
C ILE A 73 5.78 -0.91 11.55
N TRP A 74 6.85 -0.67 10.80
CA TRP A 74 6.73 -0.53 9.35
C TRP A 74 6.47 -1.89 8.71
N GLY A 75 5.29 -2.09 8.15
CA GLY A 75 4.83 -3.39 7.66
C GLY A 75 4.93 -4.46 8.73
N TYR A 76 5.70 -5.50 8.43
CA TYR A 76 6.02 -6.58 9.36
C TYR A 76 7.53 -6.66 9.67
N LYS A 77 8.22 -5.52 9.69
CA LYS A 77 9.67 -5.45 9.94
C LYS A 77 10.01 -5.57 11.43
N ILE A 78 9.67 -6.70 12.01
CA ILE A 78 9.93 -7.08 13.39
C ILE A 78 9.99 -8.61 13.50
N SER A 79 10.73 -9.17 14.46
CA SER A 79 10.73 -10.61 14.70
C SER A 79 9.47 -11.06 15.45
N ASP A 80 9.07 -12.32 15.24
CA ASP A 80 7.93 -12.91 15.96
C ASP A 80 8.14 -12.96 17.48
N GLU A 81 9.38 -13.11 17.93
CA GLU A 81 9.74 -13.08 19.36
C GLU A 81 9.44 -11.72 19.97
N ASN A 82 9.82 -10.64 19.28
CA ASN A 82 9.52 -9.28 19.70
C ASN A 82 8.01 -9.01 19.70
N VAL A 83 7.26 -9.52 18.72
CA VAL A 83 5.80 -9.41 18.71
C VAL A 83 5.20 -10.13 19.93
N ARG A 84 5.69 -11.34 20.28
CA ARG A 84 5.24 -12.05 21.48
C ARG A 84 5.57 -11.28 22.75
N LEU A 85 6.77 -10.71 22.87
CA LEU A 85 7.16 -9.87 24.02
C LEU A 85 6.19 -8.68 24.18
N LEU A 86 5.91 -7.95 23.11
CA LEU A 86 5.00 -6.79 23.12
C LEU A 86 3.60 -7.19 23.57
N LYS A 87 3.07 -8.29 23.04
CA LYS A 87 1.74 -8.83 23.40
C LYS A 87 1.68 -9.26 24.87
N ASN A 88 2.69 -9.98 25.36
CA ASN A 88 2.75 -10.43 26.76
C ASN A 88 2.83 -9.26 27.76
N LYS A 89 3.34 -8.12 27.31
CA LYS A 89 3.39 -6.88 28.11
C LYS A 89 2.18 -5.96 27.86
N ASN A 90 1.17 -6.39 27.10
CA ASN A 90 0.01 -5.60 26.72
C ASN A 90 0.36 -4.27 26.05
N ILE A 91 1.49 -4.20 25.33
CA ILE A 91 1.89 -3.00 24.59
C ILE A 91 1.07 -2.89 23.31
N LYS A 92 0.53 -1.69 23.07
CA LYS A 92 -0.24 -1.38 21.86
C LYS A 92 0.68 -1.43 20.63
N ILE A 93 0.34 -2.32 19.70
CA ILE A 93 1.05 -2.48 18.42
C ILE A 93 0.22 -1.83 17.32
N ASN A 94 0.89 -1.05 16.46
CA ASN A 94 0.31 -0.45 15.27
C ASN A 94 1.20 -0.78 14.06
N TYR A 95 0.60 -1.30 13.00
CA TYR A 95 1.26 -1.56 11.73
C TYR A 95 1.11 -0.34 10.83
N VAL A 96 2.22 0.14 10.27
CA VAL A 96 2.27 1.38 9.49
C VAL A 96 2.71 1.08 8.07
N GLU A 97 1.97 1.62 7.12
CA GLU A 97 2.27 1.55 5.69
C GLU A 97 2.00 2.88 5.00
N ASP A 98 2.48 3.01 3.77
CA ASP A 98 2.13 4.14 2.92
C ASP A 98 0.61 4.23 2.73
N GLY A 99 0.05 5.42 2.77
CA GLY A 99 -1.36 5.65 2.46
C GLY A 99 -1.68 5.49 0.98
N PHE A 100 -2.98 5.47 0.65
CA PHE A 100 -3.47 5.18 -0.71
C PHE A 100 -3.14 6.28 -1.73
N ILE A 101 -3.06 7.54 -1.29
CA ILE A 101 -2.48 8.65 -2.06
C ILE A 101 -1.19 9.01 -1.34
N ARG A 102 -0.04 8.65 -1.93
CA ARG A 102 1.21 8.67 -1.19
C ARG A 102 2.00 9.96 -1.39
N SER A 103 2.38 10.25 -2.61
CA SER A 103 3.34 11.34 -2.89
C SER A 103 3.38 11.71 -4.36
N VAL A 104 4.12 12.76 -4.68
CA VAL A 104 4.48 13.06 -6.07
C VAL A 104 5.43 11.97 -6.57
N GLU A 105 6.60 11.83 -5.94
CA GLU A 105 7.63 10.88 -6.34
C GLU A 105 7.39 9.45 -5.83
N LEU A 106 8.09 8.47 -6.42
CA LEU A 106 8.08 7.09 -5.96
C LEU A 106 8.69 6.97 -4.55
N GLY A 107 8.21 6.01 -3.76
CA GLY A 107 8.79 5.69 -2.45
C GLY A 107 10.25 5.26 -2.51
N ALA A 108 10.66 4.62 -3.62
CA ALA A 108 12.05 4.22 -3.86
C ALA A 108 13.02 5.41 -3.91
N THR A 109 12.56 6.61 -4.30
CA THR A 109 13.37 7.84 -4.30
C THR A 109 13.48 8.51 -2.92
N LYS A 110 12.95 7.85 -1.86
CA LYS A 110 12.91 8.36 -0.48
C LYS A 110 12.05 9.61 -0.28
N CYS A 111 11.14 9.90 -1.20
CA CYS A 111 10.17 10.97 -1.05
C CYS A 111 9.23 10.68 0.14
N PRO A 112 9.04 11.61 1.08
CA PRO A 112 8.10 11.44 2.18
C PRO A 112 6.67 11.23 1.71
N PRO A 113 5.90 10.31 2.32
CA PRO A 113 4.48 10.17 2.02
C PRO A 113 3.68 11.34 2.58
N LEU A 114 2.61 11.70 1.89
CA LEU A 114 1.61 12.69 2.35
C LEU A 114 0.56 12.04 3.27
N SER A 115 0.43 10.72 3.21
CA SER A 115 -0.50 9.96 4.04
C SER A 115 0.08 8.60 4.46
N LEU A 116 -0.39 8.12 5.60
CA LEU A 116 -0.03 6.83 6.17
C LEU A 116 -1.30 6.03 6.45
N CYS A 117 -1.21 4.73 6.26
CA CYS A 117 -2.18 3.76 6.75
C CYS A 117 -1.66 3.19 8.07
N ILE A 118 -2.44 3.28 9.13
CA ILE A 118 -2.10 2.77 10.47
C ILE A 118 -3.21 1.84 10.91
N ASP A 119 -2.86 0.60 11.21
CA ASP A 119 -3.81 -0.43 11.63
C ASP A 119 -3.30 -1.12 12.90
N ASN A 120 -4.16 -1.25 13.90
CA ASN A 120 -3.80 -1.82 15.20
C ASN A 120 -4.01 -3.33 15.30
N LYS A 121 -4.43 -4.00 14.21
CA LYS A 121 -4.66 -5.44 14.17
C LYS A 121 -3.68 -6.15 13.26
N ALA A 122 -3.57 -5.69 12.01
CA ALA A 122 -2.65 -6.21 11.00
C ALA A 122 -2.39 -5.15 9.92
N ALA A 123 -1.35 -5.35 9.09
CA ALA A 123 -1.16 -4.51 7.91
C ALA A 123 -2.36 -4.69 6.94
N TYR A 124 -2.87 -3.60 6.38
CA TYR A 124 -4.11 -3.59 5.57
C TYR A 124 -4.08 -4.56 4.36
N PHE A 125 -2.89 -4.90 3.88
CA PHE A 125 -2.70 -5.83 2.76
C PHE A 125 -2.71 -7.31 3.18
N ASP A 126 -2.69 -7.62 4.47
CA ASP A 126 -2.63 -8.99 4.98
C ASP A 126 -4.04 -9.60 5.02
N SER A 127 -4.36 -10.40 4.01
CA SER A 127 -5.64 -11.09 3.94
C SER A 127 -5.73 -12.34 4.85
N THR A 128 -4.60 -12.76 5.43
CA THR A 128 -4.56 -13.90 6.35
C THR A 128 -5.04 -13.56 7.76
N LYS A 129 -5.18 -12.25 8.04
CA LYS A 129 -5.61 -11.72 9.34
C LYS A 129 -6.73 -10.70 9.16
N LYS A 130 -7.54 -10.58 10.19
CA LYS A 130 -8.55 -9.54 10.25
C LYS A 130 -7.88 -8.19 10.55
N THR A 131 -8.10 -7.20 9.68
CA THR A 131 -7.58 -5.85 9.83
C THR A 131 -8.61 -4.90 10.45
N ALA A 132 -8.15 -3.77 11.01
CA ALA A 132 -9.07 -2.73 11.49
C ALA A 132 -9.80 -2.07 10.31
N LEU A 133 -9.15 -1.96 9.15
CA LEU A 133 -9.79 -1.49 7.90
C LEU A 133 -10.96 -2.41 7.51
N GLU A 134 -10.77 -3.73 7.56
CA GLU A 134 -11.84 -4.69 7.27
C GLU A 134 -13.01 -4.57 8.24
N ASP A 135 -12.73 -4.40 9.54
CA ASP A 135 -13.77 -4.16 10.54
C ASP A 135 -14.55 -2.88 10.26
N LEU A 136 -13.85 -1.82 9.89
CA LEU A 136 -14.47 -0.55 9.51
C LEU A 136 -15.40 -0.73 8.30
N LEU A 137 -14.91 -1.39 7.25
CA LEU A 137 -15.69 -1.65 6.04
C LEU A 137 -16.92 -2.51 6.32
N ASN A 138 -16.85 -3.46 7.25
CA ASN A 138 -17.96 -4.34 7.60
C ASN A 138 -18.99 -3.68 8.52
N ASN A 139 -18.57 -2.89 9.48
CA ASN A 139 -19.39 -2.55 10.65
C ASN A 139 -19.71 -1.06 10.78
N TYR A 140 -19.04 -0.17 9.99
CA TYR A 140 -19.33 1.25 10.10
C TYR A 140 -20.74 1.57 9.61
N ASN A 141 -21.50 2.29 10.43
CA ASN A 141 -22.84 2.73 10.04
C ASN A 141 -22.76 4.10 9.35
N PHE A 142 -22.76 4.09 8.00
CA PHE A 142 -22.72 5.31 7.20
C PHE A 142 -24.01 6.15 7.29
N GLU A 143 -25.14 5.56 7.69
CA GLU A 143 -26.41 6.28 7.86
C GLU A 143 -26.37 7.25 9.05
N LYS A 144 -25.53 6.96 10.06
CA LYS A 144 -25.31 7.85 11.20
C LYS A 144 -24.52 9.11 10.88
N ASP A 145 -23.81 9.12 9.73
CA ASP A 145 -23.06 10.27 9.26
C ASP A 145 -23.33 10.50 7.76
N PRO A 146 -24.47 11.15 7.46
CA PRO A 146 -24.88 11.35 6.07
C PRO A 146 -23.93 12.25 5.27
N SER A 147 -23.01 12.97 5.93
CA SER A 147 -22.03 13.82 5.26
C SER A 147 -20.92 13.02 4.57
N LEU A 148 -20.67 11.77 5.01
CA LEU A 148 -19.56 10.95 4.50
C LEU A 148 -19.74 10.53 3.04
N ILE A 149 -20.94 10.18 2.60
CA ILE A 149 -21.19 9.74 1.23
C ILE A 149 -20.97 10.88 0.22
N PRO A 150 -21.55 12.09 0.39
CA PRO A 150 -21.24 13.23 -0.48
C PRO A 150 -19.76 13.61 -0.46
N ARG A 151 -19.11 13.53 0.72
CA ARG A 151 -17.67 13.79 0.83
C ARG A 151 -16.85 12.78 0.05
N ALA A 152 -17.16 11.47 0.15
CA ALA A 152 -16.49 10.43 -0.61
C ALA A 152 -16.66 10.64 -2.13
N SER A 153 -17.88 10.94 -2.60
CA SER A 153 -18.15 11.26 -4.00
C SER A 153 -17.35 12.46 -4.49
N SER A 154 -17.28 13.53 -3.70
CA SER A 154 -16.47 14.70 -4.02
C SER A 154 -14.97 14.38 -4.09
N ILE A 155 -14.47 13.54 -3.20
CA ILE A 155 -13.06 13.09 -3.22
C ILE A 155 -12.77 12.26 -4.47
N ILE A 156 -13.65 11.33 -4.84
CA ILE A 156 -13.52 10.50 -6.04
C ILE A 156 -13.47 11.41 -7.28
N SER A 157 -14.42 12.35 -7.43
CA SER A 157 -14.43 13.31 -8.53
C SER A 157 -13.11 14.07 -8.63
N LYS A 158 -12.61 14.63 -7.51
CA LYS A 158 -11.34 15.35 -7.49
C LYS A 158 -10.13 14.49 -7.84
N ILE A 159 -10.11 13.23 -7.42
CA ILE A 159 -9.05 12.26 -7.78
C ILE A 159 -9.04 12.04 -9.30
N ILE A 160 -10.21 11.85 -9.89
CA ILE A 160 -10.37 11.59 -11.34
C ILE A 160 -10.02 12.84 -12.14
N GLU A 161 -10.64 13.98 -11.86
CA GLU A 161 -10.47 15.26 -12.55
C GLU A 161 -9.03 15.75 -12.56
N ASN A 162 -8.31 15.56 -11.44
CA ASN A 162 -6.92 15.98 -11.29
C ASN A 162 -5.91 14.87 -11.62
N ASN A 163 -6.35 13.73 -12.13
CA ASN A 163 -5.51 12.58 -12.48
C ASN A 163 -4.62 12.09 -11.32
N ILE A 164 -5.14 12.20 -10.10
CA ILE A 164 -4.40 11.80 -8.89
C ILE A 164 -4.31 10.28 -8.79
N SER A 165 -3.14 9.81 -8.38
CA SER A 165 -2.80 8.41 -8.17
C SER A 165 -1.97 8.23 -6.89
N LYS A 166 -1.58 7.01 -6.55
CA LYS A 166 -0.65 6.75 -5.45
C LYS A 166 0.67 7.51 -5.63
N TYR A 167 1.19 7.57 -6.86
CA TYR A 167 2.40 8.31 -7.27
C TYR A 167 2.08 9.20 -8.45
N ASN A 168 2.59 10.44 -8.46
CA ASN A 168 2.14 11.48 -9.36
C ASN A 168 3.27 12.16 -10.15
N SER A 169 4.49 11.59 -10.18
CA SER A 169 5.63 12.15 -10.93
C SER A 169 5.64 11.73 -12.40
N ALA A 170 4.95 10.64 -12.76
CA ALA A 170 4.91 10.19 -14.13
C ALA A 170 4.06 11.14 -14.99
N PRO A 171 4.50 11.47 -16.23
CA PRO A 171 3.79 12.42 -17.07
C PRO A 171 2.41 11.90 -17.47
N ILE A 172 1.46 12.83 -17.55
CA ILE A 172 0.16 12.60 -18.17
C ILE A 172 0.38 12.66 -19.67
N LYS A 173 0.03 11.60 -20.39
CA LYS A 173 0.18 11.47 -21.83
C LYS A 173 -1.15 11.07 -22.47
N ASP A 174 -1.35 11.51 -23.69
CA ASP A 174 -2.38 10.93 -24.56
C ASP A 174 -1.92 9.54 -25.02
N VAL A 175 -2.64 8.51 -24.60
CA VAL A 175 -2.32 7.12 -24.96
C VAL A 175 -2.82 6.70 -26.33
N SER A 176 -3.55 7.54 -27.06
CA SER A 176 -4.07 7.21 -28.40
C SER A 176 -2.94 6.81 -29.37
N LYS A 177 -1.79 7.46 -29.27
CA LYS A 177 -0.59 7.14 -30.07
C LYS A 177 0.08 5.83 -29.67
N ILE A 178 -0.12 5.38 -28.42
CA ILE A 178 0.46 4.16 -27.87
C ILE A 178 -0.49 2.98 -28.09
N TYR A 179 -1.77 3.16 -27.76
CA TYR A 179 -2.79 2.12 -27.83
C TYR A 179 -3.41 1.96 -29.22
N GLY A 180 -3.27 2.98 -30.08
CA GLY A 180 -3.96 3.07 -31.37
C GLY A 180 -5.44 3.37 -31.22
N LYS A 181 -6.17 3.25 -32.35
CA LYS A 181 -7.64 3.43 -32.36
C LYS A 181 -8.31 2.39 -31.48
N LYS A 182 -9.32 2.81 -30.71
CA LYS A 182 -10.13 1.88 -29.91
C LYS A 182 -11.17 1.22 -30.83
N ASP A 183 -10.85 0.05 -31.36
CA ASP A 183 -11.70 -0.77 -32.22
C ASP A 183 -12.18 -2.06 -31.56
N ARG A 184 -11.68 -2.36 -30.35
CA ARG A 184 -12.01 -3.56 -29.58
C ARG A 184 -11.95 -3.32 -28.08
N TYR A 185 -12.39 -4.31 -27.31
CA TYR A 185 -12.27 -4.33 -25.85
C TYR A 185 -10.81 -4.23 -25.43
N ARG A 186 -10.51 -3.42 -24.43
CA ARG A 186 -9.16 -3.20 -23.92
C ARG A 186 -8.99 -3.69 -22.50
N VAL A 187 -8.02 -4.55 -22.30
CA VAL A 187 -7.66 -5.09 -21.00
C VAL A 187 -6.29 -4.58 -20.59
N LEU A 188 -6.20 -3.93 -19.44
CA LEU A 188 -4.95 -3.50 -18.85
C LEU A 188 -4.53 -4.45 -17.76
N VAL A 189 -3.37 -5.05 -17.91
CA VAL A 189 -2.72 -5.88 -16.88
C VAL A 189 -1.73 -5.03 -16.11
N ILE A 190 -1.93 -4.94 -14.79
CA ILE A 190 -1.07 -4.16 -13.91
C ILE A 190 -0.05 -5.07 -13.25
N GLY A 191 1.23 -4.89 -13.60
CA GLY A 191 2.34 -5.57 -12.96
C GLY A 191 2.63 -5.03 -11.56
N GLN A 192 3.09 -5.92 -10.70
CA GLN A 192 3.55 -5.64 -9.34
C GLN A 192 5.00 -6.08 -9.18
N VAL A 193 5.64 -5.63 -8.11
CA VAL A 193 6.89 -6.23 -7.64
C VAL A 193 6.54 -7.62 -7.10
N GLU A 194 7.03 -8.69 -7.74
CA GLU A 194 6.55 -10.07 -7.51
C GLU A 194 6.90 -10.63 -6.12
N ASP A 195 7.86 -10.03 -5.41
CA ASP A 195 8.18 -10.34 -4.01
C ASP A 195 7.56 -9.33 -3.02
N ASP A 196 6.56 -8.57 -3.45
CA ASP A 196 5.87 -7.61 -2.58
C ASP A 196 5.07 -8.30 -1.47
N ALA A 197 5.04 -7.66 -0.29
CA ALA A 197 4.31 -8.18 0.86
C ALA A 197 2.81 -8.34 0.58
N SER A 198 2.23 -7.49 -0.25
CA SER A 198 0.81 -7.60 -0.61
C SER A 198 0.50 -8.86 -1.41
N ILE A 199 1.42 -9.34 -2.24
CA ILE A 199 1.28 -10.64 -2.91
C ILE A 199 1.50 -11.77 -1.90
N LYS A 200 2.59 -11.70 -1.12
CA LYS A 200 2.94 -12.74 -0.13
C LYS A 200 1.79 -13.02 0.86
N TYR A 201 1.10 -12.00 1.32
CA TYR A 201 0.03 -12.11 2.32
C TYR A 201 -1.37 -12.05 1.71
N GLY A 202 -1.50 -11.69 0.44
CA GLY A 202 -2.77 -11.54 -0.25
C GLY A 202 -3.07 -12.64 -1.27
N TYR A 203 -2.08 -13.44 -1.69
CA TYR A 203 -2.29 -14.49 -2.68
C TYR A 203 -1.81 -15.86 -2.18
N LYS A 204 -2.67 -16.87 -2.37
CA LYS A 204 -2.38 -18.28 -2.01
C LYS A 204 -1.84 -19.01 -3.24
N GLY A 205 -0.55 -19.01 -3.42
CA GLY A 205 0.08 -19.70 -4.53
C GLY A 205 1.27 -18.91 -5.09
N HIS A 206 1.73 -19.35 -6.25
CA HIS A 206 2.75 -18.67 -7.03
C HIS A 206 2.15 -18.17 -8.34
N ILE A 207 2.35 -16.90 -8.64
CA ILE A 207 1.95 -16.31 -9.90
C ILE A 207 2.96 -15.20 -10.25
N THR A 208 3.36 -15.18 -11.51
CA THR A 208 4.17 -14.10 -12.06
C THR A 208 3.30 -13.08 -12.78
N ASN A 209 3.86 -11.90 -13.04
CA ASN A 209 3.17 -10.92 -13.88
C ASN A 209 2.91 -11.47 -15.29
N ASN A 210 3.83 -12.27 -15.84
CA ASN A 210 3.65 -12.89 -17.14
C ASN A 210 2.50 -13.91 -17.14
N ASP A 211 2.30 -14.65 -16.06
CA ASP A 211 1.15 -15.57 -15.94
C ASP A 211 -0.16 -14.80 -15.88
N LEU A 212 -0.19 -13.66 -15.20
CA LEU A 212 -1.35 -12.76 -15.19
C LEU A 212 -1.68 -12.24 -16.60
N VAL A 213 -0.66 -11.87 -17.39
CA VAL A 213 -0.84 -11.45 -18.79
C VAL A 213 -1.41 -12.60 -19.63
N LYS A 214 -0.85 -13.79 -19.51
CA LYS A 214 -1.34 -14.98 -20.23
C LYS A 214 -2.79 -15.32 -19.88
N LEU A 215 -3.14 -15.22 -18.59
CA LEU A 215 -4.52 -15.45 -18.12
C LEU A 215 -5.47 -14.40 -18.72
N ALA A 216 -5.11 -13.12 -18.63
CA ALA A 216 -5.92 -12.03 -19.19
C ALA A 216 -6.15 -12.20 -20.70
N ALA A 217 -5.11 -12.62 -21.44
CA ALA A 217 -5.21 -12.90 -22.88
C ALA A 217 -6.11 -14.10 -23.18
N ALA A 218 -5.97 -15.18 -22.42
CA ALA A 218 -6.78 -16.39 -22.59
C ALA A 218 -8.27 -16.15 -22.32
N GLU A 219 -8.58 -15.34 -21.30
CA GLU A 219 -9.96 -14.99 -20.95
C GLU A 219 -10.58 -13.92 -21.87
N ASN A 220 -9.76 -13.18 -22.63
CA ASN A 220 -10.20 -12.11 -23.51
C ASN A 220 -9.54 -12.22 -24.90
N PRO A 221 -9.82 -13.30 -25.67
CA PRO A 221 -9.07 -13.66 -26.89
C PRO A 221 -9.21 -12.62 -28.03
N THR A 222 -10.25 -11.79 -28.02
CA THR A 222 -10.47 -10.73 -29.03
C THR A 222 -10.06 -9.35 -28.55
N ALA A 223 -9.65 -9.20 -27.27
CA ALA A 223 -9.31 -7.92 -26.70
C ALA A 223 -7.89 -7.47 -27.08
N GLN A 224 -7.65 -6.19 -26.97
CA GLN A 224 -6.31 -5.64 -26.94
C GLN A 224 -5.76 -5.75 -25.51
N ILE A 225 -4.78 -6.61 -25.31
CA ILE A 225 -4.11 -6.76 -24.01
C ILE A 225 -2.97 -5.74 -23.94
N ILE A 226 -2.96 -4.96 -22.87
CA ILE A 226 -1.95 -3.95 -22.58
C ILE A 226 -1.33 -4.32 -21.23
N TYR A 227 -0.01 -4.45 -21.18
CA TYR A 227 0.70 -4.76 -19.95
C TYR A 227 1.51 -3.55 -19.48
N LYS A 228 1.23 -3.08 -18.28
CA LYS A 228 1.97 -2.02 -17.58
C LYS A 228 2.82 -2.63 -16.47
N PRO A 229 4.14 -2.85 -16.70
CA PRO A 229 5.04 -3.29 -15.65
C PRO A 229 5.13 -2.28 -14.50
N HIS A 230 5.53 -2.75 -13.32
CA HIS A 230 5.68 -1.88 -12.14
C HIS A 230 6.77 -0.82 -12.37
N PRO A 231 6.57 0.45 -12.01
CA PRO A 231 7.55 1.51 -12.25
C PRO A 231 8.90 1.26 -11.56
N ASP A 232 8.95 0.66 -10.37
CA ASP A 232 10.21 0.32 -9.71
C ASP A 232 11.01 -0.73 -10.49
N VAL A 233 10.32 -1.61 -11.22
CA VAL A 233 10.94 -2.61 -12.10
C VAL A 233 11.42 -1.96 -13.38
N LEU A 234 10.59 -1.13 -14.04
CA LEU A 234 10.96 -0.39 -15.25
C LEU A 234 12.17 0.53 -15.03
N ASN A 235 12.25 1.17 -13.86
CA ASN A 235 13.33 2.09 -13.49
C ASN A 235 14.55 1.37 -12.89
N GLY A 236 14.55 0.04 -12.80
CA GLY A 236 15.68 -0.75 -12.28
C GLY A 236 15.86 -0.70 -10.75
N TYR A 237 14.93 -0.14 -9.99
CA TYR A 237 14.98 -0.13 -8.52
C TYR A 237 14.70 -1.51 -7.91
N ARG A 238 13.97 -2.36 -8.63
CA ARG A 238 13.64 -3.74 -8.25
C ARG A 238 13.84 -4.67 -9.44
N LYS A 239 14.27 -5.91 -9.16
CA LYS A 239 14.37 -6.96 -10.17
C LYS A 239 12.97 -7.47 -10.53
N TYR A 240 12.75 -7.85 -11.77
CA TYR A 240 11.61 -8.68 -12.14
C TYR A 240 11.99 -10.17 -12.09
N TYR A 241 11.06 -10.99 -11.70
CA TYR A 241 11.19 -12.45 -11.73
C TYR A 241 10.68 -13.02 -13.06
N SER A 242 9.73 -12.34 -13.70
CA SER A 242 9.26 -12.64 -15.05
C SER A 242 9.56 -11.48 -16.00
N ASP A 243 10.21 -11.79 -17.14
CA ASP A 243 10.61 -10.78 -18.11
C ASP A 243 9.40 -10.35 -18.96
N PRO A 244 9.03 -9.07 -19.00
CA PRO A 244 7.94 -8.58 -19.84
C PRO A 244 8.11 -8.88 -21.34
N ARG A 245 9.34 -9.12 -21.80
CA ARG A 245 9.63 -9.47 -23.21
C ARG A 245 9.04 -10.82 -23.60
N ASP A 246 8.91 -11.75 -22.65
CA ASP A 246 8.41 -13.10 -22.91
C ASP A 246 6.90 -13.13 -23.25
N VAL A 247 6.19 -12.04 -22.99
CA VAL A 247 4.75 -11.90 -23.32
C VAL A 247 4.48 -10.82 -24.36
N ALA A 248 5.51 -10.21 -24.95
CA ALA A 248 5.37 -9.14 -25.93
C ALA A 248 4.69 -9.59 -27.25
N ASN A 249 4.62 -10.89 -27.51
CA ASN A 249 3.91 -11.46 -28.64
C ASN A 249 2.38 -11.55 -28.44
N ILE A 250 1.89 -11.45 -27.20
CA ILE A 250 0.47 -11.55 -26.86
C ILE A 250 -0.11 -10.26 -26.26
N CYS A 251 0.71 -9.28 -25.94
CA CYS A 251 0.27 -8.00 -25.37
C CYS A 251 1.14 -6.82 -25.82
N LEU A 252 0.57 -5.62 -25.72
CA LEU A 252 1.32 -4.38 -25.83
C LEU A 252 1.99 -4.08 -24.49
N VAL A 253 3.31 -4.24 -24.41
CA VAL A 253 4.07 -3.91 -23.20
C VAL A 253 4.37 -2.42 -23.17
N LEU A 254 3.90 -1.71 -22.12
CA LEU A 254 4.20 -0.31 -21.91
C LEU A 254 5.62 -0.12 -21.39
N LYS A 255 6.51 0.33 -22.25
CA LYS A 255 7.92 0.63 -21.93
C LYS A 255 8.10 2.06 -21.43
N GLU A 256 7.14 2.93 -21.73
CA GLU A 256 7.22 4.34 -21.37
C GLU A 256 6.75 4.57 -19.93
N ASN A 257 7.40 5.53 -19.26
CA ASN A 257 6.91 6.03 -18.00
C ASN A 257 5.70 6.95 -18.24
N ILE A 258 4.50 6.42 -18.03
CA ILE A 258 3.25 7.16 -18.11
C ILE A 258 2.49 7.04 -16.78
N SER A 259 1.74 8.09 -16.46
CA SER A 259 0.89 8.08 -15.26
C SER A 259 -0.11 6.94 -15.30
N LEU A 260 -0.51 6.45 -14.12
CA LEU A 260 -1.56 5.43 -14.05
C LEU A 260 -2.89 5.96 -14.57
N ALA A 261 -3.19 7.25 -14.33
CA ALA A 261 -4.37 7.92 -14.87
C ALA A 261 -4.38 7.89 -16.41
N SER A 262 -3.23 8.15 -17.06
CA SER A 262 -3.11 8.00 -18.52
C SER A 262 -3.31 6.55 -18.95
N ALA A 263 -2.70 5.59 -18.23
CA ALA A 263 -2.81 4.19 -18.57
C ALA A 263 -4.26 3.66 -18.52
N PHE A 264 -5.13 4.27 -17.71
CA PHE A 264 -6.54 3.92 -17.64
C PHE A 264 -7.39 4.49 -18.75
N GLN A 265 -6.87 5.42 -19.55
CA GLN A 265 -7.65 5.99 -20.65
C GLN A 265 -8.10 4.88 -21.63
N THR A 266 -9.40 4.87 -21.93
CA THR A 266 -10.02 3.90 -22.86
C THR A 266 -9.96 2.42 -22.45
N ILE A 267 -9.57 2.11 -21.23
CA ILE A 267 -9.54 0.74 -20.68
C ILE A 267 -10.95 0.34 -20.23
N ASP A 268 -11.33 -0.88 -20.59
CA ASP A 268 -12.61 -1.48 -20.20
C ASP A 268 -12.48 -2.40 -18.98
N HIS A 269 -11.30 -3.04 -18.82
CA HIS A 269 -11.08 -4.02 -17.77
C HIS A 269 -9.62 -4.02 -17.29
N VAL A 270 -9.43 -4.16 -16.00
CA VAL A 270 -8.11 -4.26 -15.34
C VAL A 270 -7.93 -5.63 -14.71
N TYR A 271 -6.79 -6.25 -14.94
CA TYR A 271 -6.33 -7.45 -14.24
C TYR A 271 -5.17 -7.10 -13.33
N THR A 272 -5.22 -7.59 -12.08
CA THR A 272 -4.15 -7.40 -11.09
C THR A 272 -4.10 -8.54 -10.10
N ILE A 273 -2.96 -8.73 -9.43
CA ILE A 273 -2.88 -9.70 -8.34
C ILE A 273 -3.52 -9.09 -7.08
N THR A 274 -2.89 -8.07 -6.48
CA THR A 274 -3.36 -7.40 -5.26
C THR A 274 -3.08 -5.89 -5.27
N SER A 275 -2.73 -5.32 -6.45
CA SER A 275 -2.26 -3.94 -6.55
C SER A 275 -3.32 -2.93 -6.13
N LEU A 276 -2.89 -1.86 -5.45
CA LEU A 276 -3.70 -0.68 -5.19
C LEU A 276 -4.26 -0.05 -6.47
N SER A 277 -3.60 -0.26 -7.61
CA SER A 277 -4.08 0.22 -8.91
C SER A 277 -5.45 -0.35 -9.30
N GLY A 278 -5.80 -1.56 -8.79
CA GLY A 278 -7.15 -2.10 -8.93
C GLY A 278 -8.19 -1.24 -8.21
N PHE A 279 -7.89 -0.75 -7.01
CA PHE A 279 -8.77 0.18 -6.31
C PHE A 279 -8.91 1.50 -7.07
N GLU A 280 -7.83 2.03 -7.62
CA GLU A 280 -7.87 3.24 -8.44
C GLU A 280 -8.68 3.06 -9.73
N ALA A 281 -8.69 1.85 -10.30
CA ALA A 281 -9.54 1.49 -11.45
C ALA A 281 -11.02 1.46 -11.07
N ILE A 282 -11.37 0.87 -9.90
CA ILE A 282 -12.74 0.87 -9.37
C ILE A 282 -13.26 2.29 -9.18
N LEU A 283 -12.46 3.20 -8.62
CA LEU A 283 -12.85 4.60 -8.46
C LEU A 283 -13.20 5.28 -9.79
N ARG A 284 -12.67 4.79 -10.91
CA ARG A 284 -12.92 5.27 -12.28
C ARG A 284 -14.02 4.50 -13.01
N GLY A 285 -14.70 3.60 -12.33
CA GLY A 285 -15.75 2.77 -12.90
C GLY A 285 -15.26 1.68 -13.87
N ILE A 286 -13.95 1.37 -13.86
CA ILE A 286 -13.37 0.32 -14.69
C ILE A 286 -13.56 -1.03 -13.99
N LYS A 287 -13.99 -2.05 -14.75
CA LYS A 287 -14.09 -3.42 -14.26
C LYS A 287 -12.73 -3.93 -13.80
N VAL A 288 -12.69 -4.67 -12.69
CA VAL A 288 -11.44 -5.21 -12.13
C VAL A 288 -11.56 -6.69 -11.80
N THR A 289 -10.60 -7.48 -12.29
CA THR A 289 -10.37 -8.86 -11.84
C THR A 289 -9.16 -8.87 -10.92
N THR A 290 -9.32 -9.47 -9.72
CA THR A 290 -8.24 -9.67 -8.75
C THR A 290 -7.95 -11.16 -8.60
N LEU A 291 -6.67 -11.53 -8.67
CA LEU A 291 -6.27 -12.93 -8.43
C LEU A 291 -6.08 -13.22 -6.95
N GLY A 292 -5.63 -12.23 -6.19
CA GLY A 292 -5.46 -12.31 -4.75
C GLY A 292 -6.44 -11.43 -3.99
N ASP A 293 -6.38 -11.54 -2.67
CA ASP A 293 -7.25 -10.84 -1.74
C ASP A 293 -6.70 -9.45 -1.39
N ALA A 294 -6.90 -8.48 -2.26
CA ALA A 294 -6.67 -7.07 -1.94
C ALA A 294 -7.69 -6.55 -0.92
N PHE A 295 -7.42 -5.44 -0.25
CA PHE A 295 -8.35 -4.88 0.74
C PHE A 295 -9.72 -4.49 0.14
N TYR A 296 -9.77 -4.22 -1.16
CA TYR A 296 -10.97 -3.85 -1.92
C TYR A 296 -11.64 -5.04 -2.62
N SER A 297 -11.04 -6.23 -2.61
CA SER A 297 -11.62 -7.45 -3.18
C SER A 297 -12.64 -8.10 -2.23
N ASN A 298 -13.50 -8.98 -2.76
CA ASN A 298 -14.55 -9.69 -2.02
C ASN A 298 -15.67 -8.81 -1.42
N TRP A 299 -15.84 -7.58 -1.93
CA TRP A 299 -16.93 -6.68 -1.53
C TRP A 299 -18.03 -6.54 -2.60
N GLY A 300 -17.99 -7.35 -3.66
CA GLY A 300 -18.92 -7.28 -4.79
C GLY A 300 -18.59 -6.20 -5.83
N LEU A 301 -17.42 -5.57 -5.72
CA LEU A 301 -16.92 -4.54 -6.65
C LEU A 301 -15.93 -5.10 -7.69
N THR A 302 -15.44 -6.32 -7.49
CA THR A 302 -14.41 -6.96 -8.29
C THR A 302 -14.83 -8.37 -8.70
N ASP A 303 -14.24 -8.87 -9.78
CA ASP A 303 -14.26 -10.28 -10.15
C ASP A 303 -13.11 -10.97 -9.40
N ASP A 304 -13.46 -11.68 -8.31
CA ASP A 304 -12.51 -12.23 -7.35
C ASP A 304 -12.18 -13.67 -7.68
N ARG A 305 -10.90 -13.97 -7.93
CA ARG A 305 -10.45 -15.33 -8.33
C ARG A 305 -9.96 -16.15 -7.14
N GLN A 306 -9.77 -15.53 -6.00
CA GLN A 306 -9.46 -16.19 -4.75
C GLN A 306 -10.61 -16.03 -3.76
N ASN A 307 -11.14 -17.16 -3.28
CA ASN A 307 -12.17 -17.13 -2.25
C ASN A 307 -11.55 -16.81 -0.91
N ASN A 308 -11.95 -15.70 -0.32
CA ASN A 308 -11.60 -15.32 1.04
C ASN A 308 -12.83 -15.39 1.96
N ILE A 309 -12.53 -15.59 3.26
CA ILE A 309 -13.53 -15.65 4.34
C ILE A 309 -14.02 -14.24 4.74
N ARG A 310 -13.57 -13.18 4.05
CA ARG A 310 -14.03 -11.80 4.34
C ARG A 310 -15.55 -11.73 4.23
N LYS A 311 -16.18 -11.22 5.30
CA LYS A 311 -17.61 -10.93 5.28
C LYS A 311 -17.85 -9.80 4.28
N LYS A 312 -18.61 -10.11 3.24
CA LYS A 312 -19.07 -9.10 2.29
C LYS A 312 -20.13 -8.23 2.98
N ARG A 313 -19.95 -6.91 2.93
CA ARG A 313 -21.03 -5.99 3.23
C ARG A 313 -22.04 -6.09 2.08
N LYS A 314 -23.30 -6.36 2.40
CA LYS A 314 -24.40 -6.38 1.43
C LYS A 314 -24.84 -4.96 1.11
#